data_a2c0ce7612798ddf5f0abf11874ed5c6
#
_entry.id   a2c0ce7612798ddf5f0abf11874ed5c6
#
_cell.length_a   1.000
_cell.length_b   1.000
_cell.length_c   1.000
_cell.angle_alpha   90.00
_cell.angle_beta   90.00
_cell.angle_gamma   90.00
#
_symmetry.space_group_name_H-M   'P 1'
#
loop_
_entity.id
_entity.type
_entity.pdbx_description
1 polymer ?
#
loop_
_entity_poly.entity_id
_entity_poly.type
_entity_poly.pdbx_seq_one_letter_code
_entity_poly.pdbx_strand_id
1 'polypeptide(L)'
;NAEGKKGITTFCAPRQPTAKNPARRVAPSDKPEDFQRLIVDYCRDDVLSEEELSAMVPELSPIELEHWQVDQAVNRRGVGVDVPTLLACRQILRDAHRLYGDRCRAITGGISPSEVSQLIVWAAQRGVLLHALDDEAITEALAREDLPAEVRDMLHCRQAVASASVKKVHALLNAQHDGRLYDLFQFHGARTGRPTGSGAQPTNFPRGSQQVITCSCEKHHYNLPICPHCGSPTTGKPDEWNPEAMEDAIELLQTGSLELMEHAYGSGNTLTTMAGCLRGMFVAAEGHDLVSSDYTAIEAVVLACLAGEQWRIDLFHNKGKIYEASGAKVGGVTYESLLDYKRETGKHHKLRQVGKVAELALGYGGWVGAWLAFDSS
;
A
#
# COMPACT_ATOMS: atom_id res chain seq x y z
N ASN A 1 19.52 -14.02 -17.46
CA ASN A 1 20.73 -14.58 -18.05
C ASN A 1 21.93 -14.25 -17.16
N ALA A 2 22.77 -15.26 -16.85
CA ALA A 2 23.89 -15.10 -15.90
C ALA A 2 25.05 -14.27 -16.48
N GLU A 3 25.29 -14.37 -17.78
CA GLU A 3 26.38 -13.63 -18.44
C GLU A 3 26.09 -12.16 -18.59
N GLY A 4 24.88 -11.77 -19.00
CA GLY A 4 24.47 -10.38 -19.06
C GLY A 4 24.53 -9.72 -17.68
N LYS A 5 24.05 -10.39 -16.63
CA LYS A 5 24.19 -9.91 -15.26
C LYS A 5 25.64 -9.71 -14.84
N LYS A 6 26.54 -10.62 -15.24
CA LYS A 6 27.97 -10.52 -14.99
C LYS A 6 28.59 -9.32 -15.70
N GLY A 7 28.21 -9.09 -16.95
CA GLY A 7 28.65 -7.93 -17.74
C GLY A 7 28.24 -6.61 -17.09
N ILE A 8 26.96 -6.45 -16.79
CA ILE A 8 26.41 -5.25 -16.12
C ILE A 8 27.10 -5.02 -14.76
N THR A 9 27.24 -6.05 -13.94
CA THR A 9 27.88 -5.93 -12.62
C THR A 9 29.35 -5.54 -12.75
N THR A 10 30.07 -6.06 -13.77
CA THR A 10 31.51 -5.80 -13.94
C THR A 10 31.77 -4.40 -14.49
N PHE A 11 31.07 -4.00 -15.56
CA PHE A 11 31.41 -2.80 -16.32
C PHE A 11 30.47 -1.62 -16.08
N CYS A 12 29.18 -1.86 -15.77
CA CYS A 12 28.18 -0.82 -15.65
C CYS A 12 27.91 -0.42 -14.19
N ALA A 13 27.89 -1.39 -13.26
CA ALA A 13 27.59 -1.10 -11.87
C ALA A 13 28.77 -0.38 -11.18
N PRO A 14 28.50 0.76 -10.47
CA PRO A 14 29.54 1.43 -9.70
C PRO A 14 29.93 0.58 -8.48
N ARG A 15 31.22 0.49 -8.21
CA ARG A 15 31.78 -0.17 -7.02
C ARG A 15 32.36 0.85 -6.04
N GLN A 16 32.52 0.45 -4.79
CA GLN A 16 33.25 1.26 -3.82
C GLN A 16 34.76 1.27 -4.17
N PRO A 17 35.40 2.44 -4.26
CA PRO A 17 36.80 2.53 -4.47
C PRO A 17 37.58 1.89 -3.31
N THR A 18 38.71 1.23 -3.64
CA THR A 18 39.67 0.70 -2.66
C THR A 18 41.06 1.27 -2.93
N ALA A 19 41.96 1.19 -1.95
CA ALA A 19 43.33 1.67 -2.11
C ALA A 19 44.03 0.97 -3.30
N LYS A 20 43.75 -0.29 -3.56
CA LYS A 20 44.30 -1.05 -4.70
C LYS A 20 43.54 -0.80 -6.03
N ASN A 21 42.33 -0.26 -5.97
CA ASN A 21 41.50 -0.03 -7.13
C ASN A 21 40.61 1.21 -6.92
N PRO A 22 41.13 2.39 -7.20
CA PRO A 22 40.48 3.66 -6.94
C PRO A 22 39.33 3.96 -7.92
N ALA A 23 39.27 3.27 -9.06
CA ALA A 23 38.22 3.49 -10.07
C ALA A 23 36.89 2.96 -9.59
N ARG A 24 35.82 3.75 -9.78
CA ARG A 24 34.46 3.34 -9.45
C ARG A 24 33.88 2.32 -10.41
N ARG A 25 34.41 2.16 -11.61
CA ARG A 25 34.03 1.21 -12.65
C ARG A 25 35.28 0.56 -13.24
N VAL A 26 35.12 -0.63 -13.79
CA VAL A 26 36.16 -1.29 -14.61
C VAL A 26 36.12 -0.63 -15.98
N ALA A 27 37.25 -0.12 -16.46
CA ALA A 27 37.31 0.39 -17.84
C ALA A 27 37.32 -0.79 -18.83
N PRO A 28 36.70 -0.64 -20.02
CA PRO A 28 36.75 -1.67 -21.06
C PRO A 28 38.19 -2.08 -21.41
N SER A 29 39.12 -1.12 -21.39
CA SER A 29 40.54 -1.34 -21.64
C SER A 29 41.24 -2.22 -20.60
N ASP A 30 40.70 -2.32 -19.37
CA ASP A 30 41.29 -3.16 -18.32
C ASP A 30 41.03 -4.64 -18.54
N LYS A 31 39.93 -4.96 -19.25
CA LYS A 31 39.45 -6.32 -19.55
C LYS A 31 38.80 -6.37 -20.93
N PRO A 32 39.56 -6.14 -22.00
CA PRO A 32 38.96 -5.98 -23.34
C PRO A 32 38.22 -7.23 -23.84
N GLU A 33 38.74 -8.43 -23.60
CA GLU A 33 38.10 -9.68 -24.00
C GLU A 33 36.77 -9.93 -23.23
N ASP A 34 36.77 -9.68 -21.93
CA ASP A 34 35.55 -9.76 -21.10
C ASP A 34 34.53 -8.72 -21.54
N PHE A 35 34.97 -7.48 -21.85
CA PHE A 35 34.07 -6.44 -22.35
C PHE A 35 33.48 -6.81 -23.70
N GLN A 36 34.30 -7.29 -24.62
CA GLN A 36 33.83 -7.77 -25.94
C GLN A 36 32.75 -8.85 -25.76
N ARG A 37 33.05 -9.90 -25.01
CA ARG A 37 32.13 -11.02 -24.82
C ARG A 37 30.88 -10.70 -24.02
N LEU A 38 31.05 -10.04 -22.85
CA LEU A 38 29.94 -9.85 -21.88
C LEU A 38 29.07 -8.61 -22.16
N ILE A 39 29.56 -7.69 -22.99
CA ILE A 39 28.82 -6.48 -23.34
C ILE A 39 28.53 -6.46 -24.84
N VAL A 40 29.55 -6.46 -25.70
CA VAL A 40 29.36 -6.25 -27.15
C VAL A 40 28.68 -7.44 -27.81
N ASP A 41 29.26 -8.63 -27.67
CA ASP A 41 28.69 -9.82 -28.29
C ASP A 41 27.33 -10.19 -27.71
N TYR A 42 27.19 -10.08 -26.39
CA TYR A 42 25.93 -10.32 -25.70
C TYR A 42 24.84 -9.34 -26.16
N CYS A 43 25.16 -8.03 -26.24
CA CYS A 43 24.21 -7.02 -26.73
C CYS A 43 23.81 -7.29 -28.21
N ARG A 44 24.76 -7.69 -29.02
CA ARG A 44 24.45 -8.08 -30.43
C ARG A 44 23.48 -9.25 -30.46
N ASP A 45 23.75 -10.30 -29.69
CA ASP A 45 22.91 -11.50 -29.66
C ASP A 45 21.51 -11.21 -29.12
N ASP A 46 21.39 -10.31 -28.11
CA ASP A 46 20.10 -9.82 -27.60
C ASP A 46 19.33 -9.09 -28.71
N VAL A 47 19.98 -8.18 -29.46
CA VAL A 47 19.34 -7.43 -30.57
C VAL A 47 18.86 -8.35 -31.66
N LEU A 48 19.69 -9.30 -32.08
CA LEU A 48 19.31 -10.28 -33.13
C LEU A 48 18.12 -11.15 -32.66
N SER A 49 18.14 -11.60 -31.41
CA SER A 49 17.03 -12.36 -30.82
C SER A 49 15.74 -11.56 -30.73
N GLU A 50 15.85 -10.29 -30.39
CA GLU A 50 14.72 -9.34 -30.32
C GLU A 50 14.14 -9.11 -31.74
N GLU A 51 14.98 -8.94 -32.75
CA GLU A 51 14.56 -8.80 -34.17
C GLU A 51 13.80 -10.03 -34.66
N GLU A 52 14.35 -11.24 -34.40
CA GLU A 52 13.68 -12.50 -34.75
C GLU A 52 12.34 -12.67 -34.03
N LEU A 53 12.30 -12.34 -32.71
CA LEU A 53 11.09 -12.41 -31.92
C LEU A 53 10.04 -11.40 -32.39
N SER A 54 10.47 -10.19 -32.73
CA SER A 54 9.58 -9.14 -33.26
C SER A 54 8.89 -9.55 -34.55
N ALA A 55 9.58 -10.28 -35.41
CA ALA A 55 9.00 -10.81 -36.64
C ALA A 55 7.95 -11.92 -36.39
N MET A 56 7.97 -12.57 -35.23
CA MET A 56 7.06 -13.66 -34.85
C MET A 56 5.85 -13.19 -34.04
N VAL A 57 5.95 -12.06 -33.36
CA VAL A 57 4.89 -11.51 -32.48
C VAL A 57 4.03 -10.55 -33.28
N PRO A 58 2.70 -10.64 -33.23
CA PRO A 58 1.82 -9.68 -33.89
C PRO A 58 1.99 -8.29 -33.30
N GLU A 59 1.90 -7.28 -34.15
CA GLU A 59 1.88 -5.88 -33.74
C GLU A 59 0.68 -5.58 -32.80
N LEU A 60 0.85 -4.60 -31.95
CA LEU A 60 -0.24 -4.09 -31.14
C LEU A 60 -1.36 -3.55 -32.04
N SER A 61 -2.62 -3.75 -31.65
CA SER A 61 -3.73 -3.09 -32.30
C SER A 61 -3.56 -1.56 -32.17
N PRO A 62 -4.15 -0.74 -33.08
CA PRO A 62 -4.02 0.72 -33.00
C PRO A 62 -4.43 1.28 -31.64
N ILE A 63 -5.48 0.73 -31.00
CA ILE A 63 -5.96 1.17 -29.69
C ILE A 63 -4.98 0.79 -28.56
N GLU A 64 -4.39 -0.40 -28.62
CA GLU A 64 -3.40 -0.83 -27.65
C GLU A 64 -2.09 -0.05 -27.79
N LEU A 65 -1.71 0.31 -29.02
CA LEU A 65 -0.56 1.16 -29.28
C LEU A 65 -0.77 2.56 -28.70
N GLU A 66 -1.98 3.14 -28.83
CA GLU A 66 -2.33 4.41 -28.20
C GLU A 66 -2.24 4.32 -26.68
N HIS A 67 -2.80 3.28 -26.07
CA HIS A 67 -2.69 3.05 -24.61
C HIS A 67 -1.24 2.91 -24.15
N TRP A 68 -0.41 2.17 -24.91
CA TRP A 68 1.01 2.06 -24.63
C TRP A 68 1.73 3.40 -24.71
N GLN A 69 1.42 4.22 -25.72
CA GLN A 69 2.00 5.55 -25.87
C GLN A 69 1.65 6.47 -24.68
N VAL A 70 0.40 6.40 -24.18
CA VAL A 70 -0.05 7.11 -22.98
C VAL A 70 0.72 6.63 -21.75
N ASP A 71 0.87 5.31 -21.57
CA ASP A 71 1.65 4.72 -20.46
C ASP A 71 3.10 5.22 -20.50
N GLN A 72 3.75 5.20 -21.68
CA GLN A 72 5.11 5.72 -21.84
C GLN A 72 5.21 7.22 -21.55
N ALA A 73 4.21 8.00 -21.93
CA ALA A 73 4.16 9.43 -21.64
C ALA A 73 4.02 9.70 -20.13
N VAL A 74 3.17 8.92 -19.42
CA VAL A 74 3.02 9.00 -17.97
C VAL A 74 4.31 8.65 -17.26
N ASN A 75 4.95 7.54 -17.64
CA ASN A 75 6.19 7.07 -17.05
C ASN A 75 7.34 8.07 -17.23
N ARG A 76 7.50 8.66 -18.42
CA ARG A 76 8.51 9.68 -18.72
C ARG A 76 8.24 11.01 -18.02
N ARG A 77 6.98 11.43 -17.88
CA ARG A 77 6.61 12.64 -17.15
C ARG A 77 6.81 12.47 -15.65
N GLY A 78 6.57 11.26 -15.15
CA GLY A 78 6.62 10.93 -13.74
C GLY A 78 5.52 11.62 -12.92
N VAL A 79 5.51 11.34 -11.61
CA VAL A 79 4.56 11.90 -10.65
C VAL A 79 5.34 12.61 -9.55
N GLY A 80 4.91 13.82 -9.17
CA GLY A 80 5.52 14.60 -8.09
C GLY A 80 5.32 13.95 -6.73
N VAL A 81 6.29 14.10 -5.84
CA VAL A 81 6.20 13.68 -4.43
C VAL A 81 6.69 14.79 -3.51
N ASP A 82 6.05 14.90 -2.36
CA ASP A 82 6.43 15.83 -1.29
C ASP A 82 7.68 15.30 -0.56
N VAL A 83 8.85 15.64 -1.10
CA VAL A 83 10.15 15.22 -0.56
C VAL A 83 10.38 15.76 0.85
N PRO A 84 10.07 17.04 1.18
CA PRO A 84 10.19 17.55 2.54
C PRO A 84 9.44 16.72 3.57
N THR A 85 8.16 16.41 3.30
CA THR A 85 7.35 15.55 4.19
C THR A 85 7.91 14.14 4.29
N LEU A 86 8.36 13.54 3.19
CA LEU A 86 9.02 12.22 3.21
C LEU A 86 10.31 12.22 4.04
N LEU A 87 11.09 13.29 4.01
CA LEU A 87 12.28 13.43 4.85
C LEU A 87 11.93 13.54 6.33
N ALA A 88 10.90 14.29 6.67
CA ALA A 88 10.35 14.39 8.03
C ALA A 88 9.84 13.03 8.52
N CYS A 89 9.09 12.30 7.68
CA CYS A 89 8.68 10.93 7.97
C CYS A 89 9.88 10.01 8.24
N ARG A 90 10.93 10.10 7.45
CA ARG A 90 12.16 9.32 7.68
C ARG A 90 12.81 9.64 9.03
N GLN A 91 12.75 10.89 9.48
CA GLN A 91 13.25 11.27 10.80
C GLN A 91 12.40 10.62 11.90
N ILE A 92 11.07 10.73 11.83
CA ILE A 92 10.14 10.09 12.77
C ILE A 92 10.40 8.59 12.84
N LEU A 93 10.60 7.92 11.68
CA LEU A 93 10.90 6.49 11.63
C LEU A 93 12.19 6.14 12.37
N ARG A 94 13.25 6.94 12.20
CA ARG A 94 14.53 6.74 12.91
C ARG A 94 14.35 6.86 14.41
N ASP A 95 13.61 7.88 14.85
CA ASP A 95 13.36 8.13 16.26
C ASP A 95 12.49 7.05 16.89
N ALA A 96 11.45 6.58 16.20
CA ALA A 96 10.62 5.44 16.63
C ALA A 96 11.45 4.15 16.73
N HIS A 97 12.24 3.83 15.71
CA HIS A 97 13.11 2.65 15.75
C HIS A 97 14.13 2.69 16.88
N ARG A 98 14.68 3.86 17.19
CA ARG A 98 15.60 4.05 18.32
C ARG A 98 14.85 3.85 19.64
N LEU A 99 13.78 4.63 19.86
CA LEU A 99 13.02 4.62 21.12
C LEU A 99 12.47 3.24 21.45
N TYR A 100 11.72 2.65 20.54
CA TYR A 100 11.08 1.35 20.76
C TYR A 100 12.08 0.18 20.66
N GLY A 101 13.15 0.34 19.88
CA GLY A 101 14.25 -0.60 19.81
C GLY A 101 15.00 -0.68 21.15
N ASP A 102 15.34 0.45 21.76
CA ASP A 102 16.02 0.50 23.05
C ASP A 102 15.12 -0.03 24.17
N ARG A 103 13.83 0.37 24.16
CA ARG A 103 12.84 -0.13 25.11
C ARG A 103 12.66 -1.65 25.02
N CYS A 104 12.51 -2.20 23.82
CA CYS A 104 12.37 -3.63 23.61
C CYS A 104 13.60 -4.39 24.11
N ARG A 105 14.81 -3.91 23.80
CA ARG A 105 16.05 -4.51 24.30
C ARG A 105 16.16 -4.48 25.82
N ALA A 106 15.74 -3.38 26.43
CA ALA A 106 15.72 -3.27 27.90
C ALA A 106 14.76 -4.28 28.53
N ILE A 107 13.57 -4.47 27.96
CA ILE A 107 12.55 -5.43 28.47
C ILE A 107 13.01 -6.88 28.27
N THR A 108 13.58 -7.19 27.11
CA THR A 108 13.85 -8.56 26.67
C THR A 108 15.24 -9.06 27.03
N GLY A 109 16.11 -8.20 27.55
CA GLY A 109 17.51 -8.53 27.80
C GLY A 109 18.38 -8.51 26.55
N GLY A 110 18.03 -7.69 25.53
CA GLY A 110 18.87 -7.44 24.36
C GLY A 110 18.23 -7.75 23.00
N ILE A 111 17.03 -8.33 22.95
CA ILE A 111 16.37 -8.71 21.69
C ILE A 111 15.77 -7.48 21.01
N SER A 112 16.04 -7.31 19.72
CA SER A 112 15.47 -6.23 18.90
C SER A 112 14.01 -6.55 18.49
N PRO A 113 13.15 -5.54 18.29
CA PRO A 113 11.80 -5.76 17.76
C PRO A 113 11.74 -6.45 16.39
N SER A 114 12.83 -6.44 15.62
CA SER A 114 12.91 -7.13 14.32
C SER A 114 13.24 -8.61 14.42
N GLU A 115 13.69 -9.09 15.57
CA GLU A 115 14.10 -10.47 15.80
C GLU A 115 12.90 -11.35 16.23
N VAL A 116 11.92 -11.48 15.34
CA VAL A 116 10.60 -12.08 15.58
C VAL A 116 10.69 -13.45 16.24
N SER A 117 11.54 -14.35 15.73
CA SER A 117 11.67 -15.71 16.26
C SER A 117 12.18 -15.71 17.71
N GLN A 118 13.11 -14.82 18.05
CA GLN A 118 13.64 -14.70 19.42
C GLN A 118 12.59 -14.12 20.37
N LEU A 119 11.79 -13.12 19.91
CA LEU A 119 10.70 -12.55 20.69
C LEU A 119 9.60 -13.59 21.00
N ILE A 120 9.26 -14.46 20.04
CA ILE A 120 8.31 -15.56 20.24
C ILE A 120 8.82 -16.52 21.32
N VAL A 121 10.09 -16.91 21.23
CA VAL A 121 10.72 -17.79 22.26
C VAL A 121 10.75 -17.09 23.62
N TRP A 122 11.08 -15.82 23.66
CA TRP A 122 11.11 -15.03 24.89
C TRP A 122 9.72 -14.91 25.55
N ALA A 123 8.66 -14.74 24.76
CA ALA A 123 7.27 -14.72 25.24
C ALA A 123 6.84 -16.11 25.76
N ALA A 124 7.21 -17.18 25.05
CA ALA A 124 6.92 -18.56 25.47
C ALA A 124 7.55 -18.90 26.82
N GLN A 125 8.77 -18.43 27.12
CA GLN A 125 9.42 -18.59 28.44
C GLN A 125 8.65 -17.90 29.58
N ARG A 126 7.73 -16.98 29.25
CA ARG A 126 6.83 -16.26 30.16
C ARG A 126 5.40 -16.78 30.15
N GLY A 127 5.21 -17.96 29.58
CA GLY A 127 3.91 -18.63 29.50
C GLY A 127 2.98 -18.13 28.42
N VAL A 128 3.47 -17.29 27.50
CA VAL A 128 2.66 -16.75 26.41
C VAL A 128 3.05 -17.39 25.09
N LEU A 129 2.18 -18.22 24.53
CA LEU A 129 2.38 -18.84 23.23
C LEU A 129 1.89 -17.89 22.13
N LEU A 130 2.82 -17.48 21.27
CA LEU A 130 2.57 -16.65 20.08
C LEU A 130 3.02 -17.44 18.85
N HIS A 131 2.21 -17.46 17.81
CA HIS A 131 2.53 -18.14 16.54
C HIS A 131 3.13 -17.21 15.50
N ALA A 132 2.80 -15.93 15.59
CA ALA A 132 3.27 -14.86 14.71
C ALA A 132 3.36 -13.54 15.50
N LEU A 133 4.03 -12.54 14.90
CA LEU A 133 4.08 -11.15 15.38
C LEU A 133 3.81 -10.19 14.22
N ASP A 134 2.78 -10.51 13.41
CA ASP A 134 2.15 -9.57 12.47
C ASP A 134 1.08 -8.74 13.18
N ASP A 135 0.51 -7.76 12.49
CA ASP A 135 -0.43 -6.80 13.09
C ASP A 135 -1.68 -7.47 13.66
N GLU A 136 -2.19 -8.52 13.01
CA GLU A 136 -3.38 -9.26 13.45
C GLU A 136 -3.09 -10.06 14.73
N ALA A 137 -2.01 -10.85 14.71
CA ALA A 137 -1.60 -11.65 15.87
C ALA A 137 -1.24 -10.78 17.09
N ILE A 138 -0.61 -9.62 16.87
CA ILE A 138 -0.29 -8.69 17.96
C ILE A 138 -1.58 -8.09 18.53
N THR A 139 -2.53 -7.69 17.68
CA THR A 139 -3.81 -7.10 18.11
C THR A 139 -4.62 -8.11 18.92
N GLU A 140 -4.70 -9.35 18.46
CA GLU A 140 -5.35 -10.46 19.19
C GLU A 140 -4.68 -10.73 20.53
N ALA A 141 -3.35 -10.78 20.58
CA ALA A 141 -2.61 -10.99 21.80
C ALA A 141 -2.81 -9.85 22.81
N LEU A 142 -2.79 -8.58 22.36
CA LEU A 142 -2.98 -7.41 23.21
C LEU A 142 -4.40 -7.29 23.79
N ALA A 143 -5.41 -7.92 23.16
CA ALA A 143 -6.78 -7.98 23.67
C ALA A 143 -6.95 -8.93 24.85
N ARG A 144 -5.95 -9.80 25.15
CA ARG A 144 -6.00 -10.73 26.26
C ARG A 144 -5.82 -10.00 27.60
N GLU A 145 -6.69 -10.28 28.56
CA GLU A 145 -6.60 -9.73 29.92
C GLU A 145 -5.46 -10.34 30.74
N ASP A 146 -5.16 -11.62 30.50
CA ASP A 146 -4.15 -12.43 31.22
C ASP A 146 -2.71 -12.20 30.76
N LEU A 147 -2.47 -11.25 29.85
CA LEU A 147 -1.16 -11.01 29.27
C LEU A 147 -0.21 -10.35 30.29
N PRO A 148 0.98 -10.96 30.59
CA PRO A 148 1.99 -10.36 31.46
C PRO A 148 2.41 -8.96 30.98
N ALA A 149 2.60 -8.01 31.88
CA ALA A 149 2.90 -6.62 31.56
C ALA A 149 4.14 -6.47 30.65
N GLU A 150 5.21 -7.22 30.94
CA GLU A 150 6.44 -7.18 30.13
C GLU A 150 6.24 -7.72 28.71
N VAL A 151 5.35 -8.72 28.52
CA VAL A 151 5.00 -9.24 27.18
C VAL A 151 4.14 -8.22 26.44
N ARG A 152 3.19 -7.58 27.13
CA ARG A 152 2.38 -6.49 26.60
C ARG A 152 3.27 -5.33 26.13
N ASP A 153 4.21 -4.91 26.94
CA ASP A 153 5.15 -3.83 26.59
C ASP A 153 6.05 -4.20 25.39
N MET A 154 6.53 -5.45 25.33
CA MET A 154 7.29 -5.94 24.18
C MET A 154 6.45 -5.94 22.90
N LEU A 155 5.18 -6.37 22.98
CA LEU A 155 4.26 -6.36 21.83
C LEU A 155 3.99 -4.92 21.35
N HIS A 156 3.80 -3.97 22.25
CA HIS A 156 3.69 -2.55 21.89
C HIS A 156 4.96 -2.02 21.20
N CYS A 157 6.15 -2.37 21.70
CA CYS A 157 7.39 -2.01 21.01
C CYS A 157 7.48 -2.62 19.62
N ARG A 158 7.06 -3.86 19.47
CA ARG A 158 7.03 -4.55 18.16
C ARG A 158 6.02 -3.87 17.22
N GLN A 159 4.82 -3.59 17.67
CA GLN A 159 3.77 -2.93 16.89
C GLN A 159 4.22 -1.55 16.39
N ALA A 160 4.84 -0.76 17.28
CA ALA A 160 5.31 0.59 16.97
C ALA A 160 6.38 0.67 15.88
N VAL A 161 7.08 -0.43 15.55
CA VAL A 161 8.14 -0.45 14.51
C VAL A 161 7.87 -1.42 13.35
N ALA A 162 6.81 -2.23 13.43
CA ALA A 162 6.59 -3.35 12.52
C ALA A 162 5.94 -2.99 11.19
N SER A 163 5.58 -1.73 10.95
CA SER A 163 4.83 -1.35 9.75
C SER A 163 5.61 -1.62 8.46
N ALA A 164 5.04 -2.45 7.59
CA ALA A 164 5.53 -2.65 6.22
C ALA A 164 5.58 -1.33 5.42
N SER A 165 4.79 -0.35 5.84
CA SER A 165 4.69 0.98 5.22
C SER A 165 5.96 1.82 5.41
N VAL A 166 6.78 1.56 6.43
CA VAL A 166 8.10 2.17 6.62
C VAL A 166 8.98 2.00 5.39
N LYS A 167 8.95 0.79 4.80
CA LYS A 167 9.71 0.49 3.58
C LYS A 167 9.28 1.39 2.40
N LYS A 168 8.03 1.84 2.39
CA LYS A 168 7.50 2.71 1.32
C LYS A 168 8.08 4.12 1.38
N VAL A 169 8.27 4.70 2.56
CA VAL A 169 8.95 6.01 2.71
C VAL A 169 10.36 5.95 2.15
N HIS A 170 11.12 4.91 2.50
CA HIS A 170 12.46 4.72 1.95
C HIS A 170 12.44 4.45 0.44
N ALA A 171 11.50 3.64 -0.05
CA ALA A 171 11.35 3.37 -1.48
C ALA A 171 11.06 4.66 -2.28
N LEU A 172 10.16 5.51 -1.78
CA LEU A 172 9.86 6.80 -2.40
C LEU A 172 11.07 7.73 -2.43
N LEU A 173 11.77 7.87 -1.29
CA LEU A 173 12.96 8.70 -1.19
C LEU A 173 14.12 8.21 -2.07
N ASN A 174 14.27 6.91 -2.25
CA ASN A 174 15.32 6.33 -3.08
C ASN A 174 15.00 6.35 -4.59
N ALA A 175 13.71 6.28 -4.94
CA ALA A 175 13.26 6.23 -6.32
C ALA A 175 13.06 7.64 -6.93
N GLN A 176 12.86 8.67 -6.11
CA GLN A 176 12.63 10.02 -6.59
C GLN A 176 13.91 10.64 -7.17
N HIS A 177 13.73 11.42 -8.23
CA HIS A 177 14.73 12.29 -8.83
C HIS A 177 14.10 13.68 -9.02
N ASP A 178 14.72 14.71 -8.46
CA ASP A 178 14.23 16.09 -8.49
C ASP A 178 12.75 16.23 -8.07
N GLY A 179 12.36 15.52 -7.02
CA GLY A 179 10.99 15.54 -6.48
C GLY A 179 9.97 14.78 -7.32
N ARG A 180 10.39 13.96 -8.28
CA ARG A 180 9.49 13.16 -9.12
C ARG A 180 9.87 11.67 -9.13
N LEU A 181 8.87 10.84 -9.30
CA LEU A 181 9.00 9.40 -9.51
C LEU A 181 8.73 9.08 -10.97
N TYR A 182 9.64 8.38 -11.61
CA TYR A 182 9.56 7.96 -13.00
C TYR A 182 9.39 6.45 -13.11
N ASP A 183 8.93 5.96 -14.25
CA ASP A 183 8.79 4.53 -14.56
C ASP A 183 7.97 3.75 -13.51
N LEU A 184 6.87 4.36 -13.09
CA LEU A 184 6.00 3.82 -12.02
C LEU A 184 5.12 2.67 -12.46
N PHE A 185 4.89 2.54 -13.76
CA PHE A 185 3.93 1.58 -14.32
C PHE A 185 4.58 0.71 -15.40
N GLN A 186 4.16 -0.54 -15.44
CA GLN A 186 4.50 -1.48 -16.49
C GLN A 186 3.23 -1.81 -17.27
N PHE A 187 3.20 -1.43 -18.54
CA PHE A 187 2.10 -1.75 -19.44
C PHE A 187 1.90 -3.25 -19.54
N HIS A 188 0.66 -3.72 -19.42
CA HIS A 188 0.30 -5.16 -19.43
C HIS A 188 1.13 -6.03 -18.47
N GLY A 189 1.59 -5.50 -17.35
CA GLY A 189 2.44 -6.22 -16.40
C GLY A 189 1.76 -7.40 -15.69
N ALA A 190 0.42 -7.43 -15.65
CA ALA A 190 -0.35 -8.55 -15.11
C ALA A 190 -0.80 -9.52 -16.20
N ARG A 191 -1.01 -10.80 -15.85
CA ARG A 191 -1.56 -11.82 -16.77
C ARG A 191 -2.91 -11.46 -17.39
N THR A 192 -3.64 -10.57 -16.75
CA THR A 192 -4.96 -10.06 -17.20
C THR A 192 -4.86 -8.85 -18.13
N GLY A 193 -3.65 -8.42 -18.51
CA GLY A 193 -3.44 -7.21 -19.29
C GLY A 193 -3.51 -5.91 -18.50
N ARG A 194 -3.71 -5.95 -17.16
CA ARG A 194 -3.69 -4.75 -16.33
C ARG A 194 -2.28 -4.20 -16.19
N PRO A 195 -2.09 -2.87 -16.17
CA PRO A 195 -0.82 -2.27 -15.76
C PRO A 195 -0.46 -2.69 -14.33
N THR A 196 0.82 -2.90 -14.08
CA THR A 196 1.33 -3.16 -12.71
C THR A 196 2.20 -2.00 -12.24
N GLY A 197 2.29 -1.84 -10.93
CA GLY A 197 3.20 -0.87 -10.34
C GLY A 197 4.65 -1.35 -10.40
N SER A 198 5.56 -0.43 -10.69
CA SER A 198 7.01 -0.63 -10.68
C SER A 198 7.65 0.22 -9.57
N GLY A 199 8.82 -0.13 -9.11
CA GLY A 199 9.56 0.64 -8.11
C GLY A 199 8.80 0.83 -6.80
N ALA A 200 8.37 2.05 -6.52
CA ALA A 200 7.63 2.40 -5.30
C ALA A 200 6.22 1.78 -5.24
N GLN A 201 5.67 1.37 -6.37
CA GLN A 201 4.36 0.74 -6.52
C GLN A 201 3.22 1.53 -5.83
N PRO A 202 2.90 2.74 -6.28
CA PRO A 202 1.91 3.60 -5.61
C PRO A 202 0.51 3.01 -5.56
N THR A 203 0.16 2.14 -6.51
CA THR A 203 -1.12 1.42 -6.55
C THR A 203 -1.33 0.49 -5.36
N ASN A 204 -0.25 0.05 -4.70
CA ASN A 204 -0.25 -0.86 -3.55
C ASN A 204 -0.11 -0.13 -2.22
N PHE A 205 -0.27 1.20 -2.18
CA PHE A 205 -0.26 1.94 -0.94
C PHE A 205 -1.56 1.73 -0.16
N PRO A 206 -1.51 1.75 1.18
CA PRO A 206 -2.71 1.68 2.00
C PRO A 206 -3.72 2.76 1.58
N ARG A 207 -4.99 2.46 1.70
CA ARG A 207 -6.03 3.48 1.64
C ARG A 207 -5.98 4.24 2.96
N GLY A 208 -6.23 5.54 2.94
CA GLY A 208 -6.02 6.48 4.04
C GLY A 208 -6.44 6.00 5.44
N SER A 209 -6.10 6.75 6.47
CA SER A 209 -6.39 6.38 7.85
C SER A 209 -7.88 6.12 8.05
N GLN A 210 -8.23 4.89 8.41
CA GLN A 210 -9.62 4.47 8.62
C GLN A 210 -10.08 4.67 10.07
N GLN A 211 -9.24 5.22 10.95
CA GLN A 211 -9.50 5.28 12.38
C GLN A 211 -9.49 6.70 12.95
N VAL A 212 -9.74 7.67 12.12
CA VAL A 212 -9.92 9.06 12.56
C VAL A 212 -11.35 9.24 13.06
N ILE A 213 -11.50 9.89 14.20
CA ILE A 213 -12.77 10.21 14.81
C ILE A 213 -12.92 11.72 14.86
N THR A 214 -14.08 12.22 14.47
CA THR A 214 -14.49 13.59 14.75
C THR A 214 -15.06 13.67 16.16
N CYS A 215 -14.39 14.41 17.03
CA CYS A 215 -14.84 14.63 18.39
C CYS A 215 -15.99 15.64 18.45
N SER A 216 -16.73 15.66 19.56
CA SER A 216 -17.76 16.68 19.83
C SER A 216 -17.22 18.12 19.86
N CYS A 217 -15.91 18.32 19.96
CA CYS A 217 -15.25 19.63 19.81
C CYS A 217 -14.93 19.98 18.33
N GLU A 218 -15.47 19.23 17.37
CA GLU A 218 -15.27 19.39 15.93
C GLU A 218 -13.83 19.17 15.44
N LYS A 219 -12.94 18.67 16.30
CA LYS A 219 -11.58 18.33 15.95
C LYS A 219 -11.46 16.83 15.65
N HIS A 220 -10.59 16.52 14.70
CA HIS A 220 -10.28 15.16 14.31
C HIS A 220 -9.13 14.62 15.16
N HIS A 221 -9.18 13.35 15.53
CA HIS A 221 -8.07 12.67 16.16
C HIS A 221 -8.11 11.17 15.84
N TYR A 222 -7.00 10.51 16.03
CA TYR A 222 -6.94 9.06 15.95
C TYR A 222 -7.84 8.47 17.06
N ASN A 223 -8.32 7.23 16.89
CA ASN A 223 -9.24 6.58 17.83
C ASN A 223 -8.61 6.38 19.22
N LEU A 224 -8.46 7.48 19.95
CA LEU A 224 -7.96 7.50 21.33
C LEU A 224 -9.12 7.46 22.31
N PRO A 225 -8.93 6.86 23.52
CA PRO A 225 -9.95 6.83 24.56
C PRO A 225 -10.38 8.23 25.03
N ILE A 226 -9.46 9.18 24.95
CA ILE A 226 -9.66 10.58 25.34
C ILE A 226 -9.23 11.47 24.18
N CYS A 227 -10.06 12.44 23.84
CA CYS A 227 -9.73 13.42 22.80
C CYS A 227 -8.53 14.29 23.24
N PRO A 228 -7.45 14.34 22.45
CA PRO A 228 -6.27 15.14 22.80
C PRO A 228 -6.50 16.64 22.74
N HIS A 229 -7.58 17.09 22.07
CA HIS A 229 -7.89 18.51 21.90
C HIS A 229 -8.75 19.11 23.03
N CYS A 230 -9.72 18.34 23.52
CA CYS A 230 -10.66 18.85 24.54
C CYS A 230 -10.66 18.04 25.85
N GLY A 231 -9.93 16.94 25.94
CA GLY A 231 -9.85 16.11 27.14
C GLY A 231 -11.12 15.27 27.43
N SER A 232 -12.13 15.31 26.57
CA SER A 232 -13.36 14.54 26.78
C SER A 232 -13.20 13.08 26.33
N PRO A 233 -13.94 12.13 26.93
CA PRO A 233 -13.98 10.76 26.45
C PRO A 233 -14.43 10.68 24.98
N THR A 234 -13.77 9.86 24.19
CA THR A 234 -14.13 9.64 22.80
C THR A 234 -15.34 8.72 22.73
N THR A 235 -16.43 9.20 22.16
CA THR A 235 -17.71 8.47 22.03
C THR A 235 -18.13 8.19 20.60
N GLY A 236 -17.37 8.69 19.62
CA GLY A 236 -17.65 8.54 18.21
C GLY A 236 -17.23 7.18 17.64
N LYS A 237 -17.78 6.84 16.47
CA LYS A 237 -17.25 5.76 15.64
C LYS A 237 -16.22 6.36 14.68
N PRO A 238 -15.20 5.59 14.24
CA PRO A 238 -14.28 6.05 13.23
C PRO A 238 -15.02 6.50 11.96
N ASP A 239 -14.62 7.65 11.42
CA ASP A 239 -15.11 8.15 10.15
C ASP A 239 -14.61 7.26 9.01
N GLU A 240 -15.44 7.02 7.97
CA GLU A 240 -15.05 6.15 6.86
C GLU A 240 -13.85 6.70 6.08
N TRP A 241 -13.77 8.00 5.91
CA TRP A 241 -12.66 8.74 5.31
C TRP A 241 -12.89 10.24 5.48
N ASN A 242 -11.89 10.93 6.00
CA ASN A 242 -11.93 12.38 6.18
C ASN A 242 -10.67 13.01 5.58
N PRO A 243 -10.79 13.77 4.47
CA PRO A 243 -9.65 14.43 3.85
C PRO A 243 -8.99 15.46 4.77
N GLU A 244 -9.74 16.23 5.53
CA GLU A 244 -9.20 17.23 6.49
C GLU A 244 -8.33 16.55 7.54
N ALA A 245 -8.76 15.41 8.07
CA ALA A 245 -7.97 14.64 9.02
C ALA A 245 -6.68 14.08 8.43
N MET A 246 -6.65 13.83 7.12
CA MET A 246 -5.41 13.44 6.44
C MET A 246 -4.48 14.65 6.26
N GLU A 247 -5.01 15.82 5.95
CA GLU A 247 -4.25 17.07 5.83
C GLU A 247 -3.62 17.43 7.18
N ASP A 248 -4.39 17.42 8.28
CA ASP A 248 -3.91 17.62 9.65
C ASP A 248 -2.76 16.63 9.99
N ALA A 249 -2.92 15.34 9.61
CA ALA A 249 -1.89 14.35 9.87
C ALA A 249 -0.61 14.59 9.05
N ILE A 250 -0.74 15.04 7.80
CA ILE A 250 0.40 15.40 6.96
C ILE A 250 1.13 16.63 7.51
N GLU A 251 0.40 17.67 7.93
CA GLU A 251 0.99 18.85 8.58
C GLU A 251 1.77 18.45 9.83
N LEU A 252 1.22 17.56 10.64
CA LEU A 252 1.91 17.09 11.83
C LEU A 252 3.14 16.25 11.50
N LEU A 253 3.07 15.40 10.46
CA LEU A 253 4.23 14.65 9.96
C LEU A 253 5.35 15.56 9.46
N GLN A 254 5.03 16.72 8.88
CA GLN A 254 6.02 17.71 8.42
C GLN A 254 6.88 18.27 9.54
N THR A 255 6.42 18.24 10.79
CA THR A 255 7.23 18.64 11.95
C THR A 255 8.45 17.74 12.18
N GLY A 256 8.43 16.49 11.67
CA GLY A 256 9.47 15.50 11.93
C GLY A 256 9.52 15.00 13.39
N SER A 257 8.55 15.34 14.21
CA SER A 257 8.53 15.04 15.64
C SER A 257 7.72 13.78 15.95
N LEU A 258 8.41 12.73 16.43
CA LEU A 258 7.76 11.53 16.95
C LEU A 258 6.87 11.86 18.16
N GLU A 259 7.34 12.73 19.07
CA GLU A 259 6.62 13.11 20.29
C GLU A 259 5.26 13.75 19.98
N LEU A 260 5.23 14.70 19.03
CA LEU A 260 3.99 15.34 18.60
C LEU A 260 3.03 14.34 17.95
N MET A 261 3.54 13.44 17.12
CA MET A 261 2.73 12.38 16.51
C MET A 261 2.13 11.45 17.55
N GLU A 262 2.91 11.04 18.55
CA GLU A 262 2.41 10.17 19.64
C GLU A 262 1.44 10.88 20.56
N HIS A 263 1.63 12.17 20.78
CA HIS A 263 0.67 12.98 21.55
C HIS A 263 -0.68 13.06 20.83
N ALA A 264 -0.68 13.29 19.52
CA ALA A 264 -1.90 13.45 18.73
C ALA A 264 -2.61 12.13 18.41
N TYR A 265 -1.86 11.08 18.13
CA TYR A 265 -2.40 9.81 17.59
C TYR A 265 -2.19 8.61 18.52
N GLY A 266 -1.47 8.78 19.62
CA GLY A 266 -1.16 7.72 20.58
C GLY A 266 0.09 6.93 20.23
N SER A 267 0.78 6.50 21.29
CA SER A 267 1.98 5.65 21.16
C SER A 267 1.66 4.37 20.40
N GLY A 268 2.49 4.05 19.40
CA GLY A 268 2.31 2.88 18.54
C GLY A 268 1.45 3.11 17.30
N ASN A 269 0.67 4.19 17.19
CA ASN A 269 -0.16 4.49 16.04
C ASN A 269 0.50 5.37 14.98
N THR A 270 1.63 6.00 15.32
CA THR A 270 2.35 6.93 14.42
C THR A 270 2.64 6.32 13.05
N LEU A 271 3.14 5.08 13.01
CA LEU A 271 3.50 4.43 11.75
C LEU A 271 2.26 4.05 10.91
N THR A 272 1.18 3.67 11.57
CA THR A 272 -0.10 3.37 10.90
C THR A 272 -0.70 4.64 10.31
N THR A 273 -0.67 5.74 11.06
CA THR A 273 -1.12 7.07 10.59
C THR A 273 -0.27 7.52 9.40
N MET A 274 1.05 7.47 9.52
CA MET A 274 1.97 7.77 8.42
C MET A 274 1.68 6.93 7.17
N ALA A 275 1.42 5.64 7.34
CA ALA A 275 1.07 4.75 6.25
C ALA A 275 -0.20 5.19 5.52
N GLY A 276 -1.22 5.62 6.26
CA GLY A 276 -2.45 6.16 5.71
C GLY A 276 -2.25 7.45 4.89
N CYS A 277 -1.25 8.26 5.25
CA CYS A 277 -0.94 9.52 4.59
C CYS A 277 -0.08 9.38 3.31
N LEU A 278 0.48 8.20 3.02
CA LEU A 278 1.42 8.03 1.89
C LEU A 278 0.85 8.42 0.53
N ARG A 279 -0.45 8.24 0.30
CA ARG A 279 -1.11 8.68 -0.95
C ARG A 279 -1.21 10.19 -1.05
N GLY A 280 -1.41 10.89 0.07
CA GLY A 280 -1.44 12.35 0.12
C GLY A 280 -0.08 13.01 -0.10
N MET A 281 1.02 12.23 -0.12
CA MET A 281 2.36 12.72 -0.45
C MET A 281 2.64 12.78 -1.96
N PHE A 282 1.71 12.33 -2.82
CA PHE A 282 1.77 12.62 -4.25
C PHE A 282 1.23 14.01 -4.51
N VAL A 283 2.01 14.81 -5.22
CA VAL A 283 1.71 16.22 -5.48
C VAL A 283 1.64 16.50 -6.96
N ALA A 284 0.74 17.41 -7.34
CA ALA A 284 0.68 17.92 -8.70
C ALA A 284 1.93 18.78 -9.00
N ALA A 285 2.24 18.92 -10.29
CA ALA A 285 3.20 19.93 -10.72
C ALA A 285 2.60 21.34 -10.48
N GLU A 286 3.48 22.34 -10.39
CA GLU A 286 3.03 23.73 -10.27
C GLU A 286 2.04 24.12 -11.39
N GLY A 287 0.91 24.72 -11.01
CA GLY A 287 -0.16 25.10 -11.94
C GLY A 287 -1.00 23.93 -12.46
N HIS A 288 -0.91 22.75 -11.85
CA HIS A 288 -1.67 21.57 -12.24
C HIS A 288 -2.38 20.96 -11.03
N ASP A 289 -3.42 20.18 -11.30
CA ASP A 289 -4.14 19.38 -10.30
C ASP A 289 -4.01 17.89 -10.61
N LEU A 290 -4.11 17.03 -9.56
CA LEU A 290 -4.27 15.60 -9.72
C LEU A 290 -5.76 15.26 -9.77
N VAL A 291 -6.22 14.75 -10.90
CA VAL A 291 -7.60 14.31 -11.07
C VAL A 291 -7.64 12.79 -10.99
N SER A 292 -8.47 12.25 -10.09
CA SER A 292 -8.71 10.82 -9.94
C SER A 292 -10.12 10.47 -10.40
N SER A 293 -10.22 9.43 -11.23
CA SER A 293 -11.49 8.89 -11.70
C SER A 293 -11.44 7.37 -11.70
N ASP A 294 -12.54 6.74 -11.31
CA ASP A 294 -12.66 5.28 -11.27
C ASP A 294 -13.99 4.86 -11.88
N TYR A 295 -13.98 3.74 -12.60
CA TYR A 295 -15.20 3.15 -13.14
C TYR A 295 -15.96 2.42 -12.05
N THR A 296 -17.23 2.75 -11.89
CA THR A 296 -18.09 2.09 -10.91
C THR A 296 -18.36 0.64 -11.31
N ALA A 297 -17.87 -0.30 -10.50
CA ALA A 297 -18.12 -1.74 -10.64
C ALA A 297 -17.87 -2.28 -12.06
N ILE A 298 -16.81 -1.82 -12.75
CA ILE A 298 -16.54 -2.15 -14.16
C ILE A 298 -16.50 -3.66 -14.43
N GLU A 299 -15.97 -4.43 -13.50
CA GLU A 299 -15.88 -5.88 -13.63
C GLU A 299 -17.26 -6.53 -13.65
N ALA A 300 -18.18 -6.06 -12.80
CA ALA A 300 -19.57 -6.53 -12.80
C ALA A 300 -20.33 -6.09 -14.07
N VAL A 301 -20.01 -4.90 -14.59
CA VAL A 301 -20.58 -4.42 -15.88
C VAL A 301 -20.14 -5.33 -17.02
N VAL A 302 -18.85 -5.57 -17.16
CA VAL A 302 -18.29 -6.42 -18.22
C VAL A 302 -18.84 -7.84 -18.12
N LEU A 303 -18.89 -8.40 -16.91
CA LEU A 303 -19.44 -9.74 -16.66
C LEU A 303 -20.90 -9.82 -17.07
N ALA A 304 -21.72 -8.82 -16.72
CA ALA A 304 -23.13 -8.75 -17.10
C ALA A 304 -23.30 -8.70 -18.62
N CYS A 305 -22.47 -7.94 -19.33
CA CYS A 305 -22.48 -7.86 -20.78
C CYS A 305 -22.11 -9.21 -21.42
N LEU A 306 -21.03 -9.85 -20.95
CA LEU A 306 -20.58 -11.14 -21.46
C LEU A 306 -21.60 -12.27 -21.20
N ALA A 307 -22.27 -12.24 -20.05
CA ALA A 307 -23.30 -13.22 -19.68
C ALA A 307 -24.66 -12.92 -20.32
N GLY A 308 -24.88 -11.76 -20.93
CA GLY A 308 -26.17 -11.32 -21.44
C GLY A 308 -27.22 -11.10 -20.34
N GLU A 309 -26.79 -10.73 -19.13
CA GLU A 309 -27.66 -10.60 -17.96
C GLU A 309 -28.39 -9.24 -17.96
N GLN A 310 -29.51 -9.18 -18.67
CA GLN A 310 -30.19 -7.94 -19.03
C GLN A 310 -30.56 -7.07 -17.82
N TRP A 311 -31.03 -7.63 -16.72
CA TRP A 311 -31.42 -6.85 -15.54
C TRP A 311 -30.25 -6.06 -14.93
N ARG A 312 -29.03 -6.61 -15.00
CA ARG A 312 -27.81 -5.92 -14.54
C ARG A 312 -27.43 -4.82 -15.52
N ILE A 313 -27.49 -5.13 -16.82
CA ILE A 313 -27.21 -4.16 -17.88
C ILE A 313 -28.15 -2.95 -17.72
N ASP A 314 -29.44 -3.18 -17.56
CA ASP A 314 -30.45 -2.14 -17.33
C ASP A 314 -30.17 -1.35 -16.04
N LEU A 315 -29.79 -2.03 -14.96
CA LEU A 315 -29.42 -1.41 -13.71
C LEU A 315 -28.24 -0.43 -13.89
N PHE A 316 -27.20 -0.83 -14.61
CA PHE A 316 -26.02 0.00 -14.85
C PHE A 316 -26.34 1.19 -15.77
N HIS A 317 -27.13 0.99 -16.81
CA HIS A 317 -27.62 2.07 -17.67
C HIS A 317 -28.37 3.15 -16.89
N ASN A 318 -29.13 2.74 -15.87
CA ASN A 318 -29.85 3.65 -14.99
C ASN A 318 -29.02 4.12 -13.77
N LYS A 319 -27.70 3.97 -13.80
CA LYS A 319 -26.79 4.34 -12.71
C LYS A 319 -27.17 3.72 -11.36
N GLY A 320 -27.75 2.54 -11.41
CA GLY A 320 -28.16 1.78 -10.22
C GLY A 320 -26.98 1.22 -9.42
N LYS A 321 -27.25 0.85 -8.18
CA LYS A 321 -26.25 0.37 -7.23
C LYS A 321 -26.30 -1.15 -7.16
N ILE A 322 -25.31 -1.79 -7.76
CA ILE A 322 -25.28 -3.26 -7.92
C ILE A 322 -25.30 -4.02 -6.58
N TYR A 323 -24.60 -3.54 -5.55
CA TYR A 323 -24.57 -4.23 -4.26
C TYR A 323 -25.92 -4.22 -3.56
N GLU A 324 -26.65 -3.10 -3.62
CA GLU A 324 -28.01 -2.99 -3.11
C GLU A 324 -28.97 -3.87 -3.92
N ALA A 325 -28.84 -3.88 -5.24
CA ALA A 325 -29.70 -4.69 -6.11
C ALA A 325 -29.50 -6.20 -5.91
N SER A 326 -28.24 -6.64 -5.84
CA SER A 326 -27.91 -8.05 -5.58
C SER A 326 -28.29 -8.47 -4.16
N GLY A 327 -28.05 -7.59 -3.17
CA GLY A 327 -28.48 -7.82 -1.79
C GLY A 327 -30.00 -7.92 -1.65
N ALA A 328 -30.75 -7.11 -2.36
CA ALA A 328 -32.21 -7.18 -2.40
C ALA A 328 -32.70 -8.51 -2.99
N LYS A 329 -32.11 -8.96 -4.11
CA LYS A 329 -32.43 -10.25 -4.72
C LYS A 329 -32.11 -11.43 -3.79
N VAL A 330 -30.97 -11.45 -3.15
CA VAL A 330 -30.59 -12.50 -2.20
C VAL A 330 -31.48 -12.48 -0.95
N GLY A 331 -31.83 -11.29 -0.45
CA GLY A 331 -32.64 -11.10 0.73
C GLY A 331 -34.16 -11.21 0.47
N GLY A 332 -34.61 -11.37 -0.77
CA GLY A 332 -36.03 -11.47 -1.12
C GLY A 332 -36.82 -10.18 -0.85
N VAL A 333 -36.18 -9.02 -0.95
CA VAL A 333 -36.79 -7.70 -0.76
C VAL A 333 -36.69 -6.86 -2.02
N THR A 334 -37.35 -5.70 -2.06
CA THR A 334 -37.28 -4.80 -3.21
C THR A 334 -35.98 -3.96 -3.17
N TYR A 335 -35.46 -3.63 -4.32
CA TYR A 335 -34.27 -2.76 -4.45
C TYR A 335 -34.52 -1.38 -3.80
N GLU A 336 -35.72 -0.84 -4.03
CA GLU A 336 -36.16 0.43 -3.49
C GLU A 336 -36.12 0.44 -1.95
N SER A 337 -36.51 -0.66 -1.30
CA SER A 337 -36.52 -0.73 0.16
C SER A 337 -35.11 -0.55 0.78
N LEU A 338 -34.06 -1.00 0.10
CA LEU A 338 -32.68 -0.77 0.55
C LEU A 338 -32.25 0.67 0.36
N LEU A 339 -32.69 1.30 -0.72
CA LEU A 339 -32.42 2.72 -0.98
C LEU A 339 -33.17 3.64 -0.01
N ASP A 340 -34.42 3.31 0.29
CA ASP A 340 -35.27 4.04 1.25
C ASP A 340 -34.65 3.95 2.65
N TYR A 341 -34.28 2.76 3.08
CA TYR A 341 -33.59 2.59 4.35
C TYR A 341 -32.36 3.50 4.50
N LYS A 342 -31.56 3.62 3.41
CA LYS A 342 -30.40 4.52 3.42
C LYS A 342 -30.83 5.99 3.48
N ARG A 343 -31.89 6.39 2.77
CA ARG A 343 -32.41 7.76 2.80
C ARG A 343 -32.93 8.15 4.17
N GLU A 344 -33.62 7.24 4.85
CA GLU A 344 -34.24 7.48 6.15
C GLU A 344 -33.24 7.45 7.32
N THR A 345 -32.27 6.51 7.26
CA THR A 345 -31.35 6.27 8.39
C THR A 345 -29.96 6.84 8.20
N GLY A 346 -29.58 7.28 6.99
CA GLY A 346 -28.21 7.65 6.62
C GLY A 346 -27.26 6.46 6.49
N LYS A 347 -27.70 5.23 6.81
CA LYS A 347 -26.86 4.02 6.87
C LYS A 347 -27.23 3.03 5.77
N HIS A 348 -26.26 2.23 5.36
CA HIS A 348 -26.53 1.13 4.45
C HIS A 348 -27.27 -0.01 5.18
N HIS A 349 -28.25 -0.60 4.50
CA HIS A 349 -28.91 -1.81 4.99
C HIS A 349 -27.93 -3.00 4.99
N LYS A 350 -28.04 -3.90 5.98
CA LYS A 350 -27.15 -5.08 6.11
C LYS A 350 -27.09 -5.97 4.86
N LEU A 351 -28.18 -6.09 4.12
CA LEU A 351 -28.23 -6.84 2.87
C LEU A 351 -27.32 -6.29 1.78
N ARG A 352 -26.93 -5.03 1.84
CA ARG A 352 -25.92 -4.49 0.91
C ARG A 352 -24.55 -5.19 1.08
N GLN A 353 -24.18 -5.54 2.32
CA GLN A 353 -22.93 -6.29 2.54
C GLN A 353 -23.04 -7.69 1.93
N VAL A 354 -24.16 -8.35 2.10
CA VAL A 354 -24.44 -9.64 1.46
C VAL A 354 -24.34 -9.54 -0.06
N GLY A 355 -24.94 -8.50 -0.65
CA GLY A 355 -24.84 -8.25 -2.09
C GLY A 355 -23.39 -7.97 -2.54
N LYS A 356 -22.61 -7.22 -1.75
CA LYS A 356 -21.19 -6.97 -2.03
C LYS A 356 -20.39 -8.28 -2.03
N VAL A 357 -20.60 -9.14 -1.03
CA VAL A 357 -19.93 -10.45 -0.95
C VAL A 357 -20.34 -11.32 -2.15
N ALA A 358 -21.63 -11.36 -2.51
CA ALA A 358 -22.11 -12.11 -3.66
C ALA A 358 -21.42 -11.66 -4.97
N GLU A 359 -21.35 -10.36 -5.23
CA GLU A 359 -20.71 -9.82 -6.43
C GLU A 359 -19.21 -10.14 -6.49
N LEU A 360 -18.50 -9.92 -5.38
CA LEU A 360 -17.06 -10.12 -5.34
C LEU A 360 -16.66 -11.60 -5.30
N ALA A 361 -17.35 -12.44 -4.54
CA ALA A 361 -17.04 -13.87 -4.44
C ALA A 361 -17.43 -14.63 -5.71
N LEU A 362 -18.66 -14.44 -6.19
CA LEU A 362 -19.21 -15.22 -7.30
C LEU A 362 -18.79 -14.65 -8.66
N GLY A 363 -18.61 -13.33 -8.76
CA GLY A 363 -18.20 -12.65 -10.00
C GLY A 363 -16.84 -13.11 -10.54
N TYR A 364 -15.97 -13.59 -9.67
CA TYR A 364 -14.67 -14.16 -10.06
C TYR A 364 -14.65 -15.70 -10.15
N GLY A 365 -15.84 -16.32 -10.27
CA GLY A 365 -15.96 -17.78 -10.37
C GLY A 365 -15.75 -18.50 -9.04
N GLY A 366 -15.83 -17.77 -7.93
CA GLY A 366 -15.76 -18.36 -6.59
C GLY A 366 -16.99 -19.19 -6.24
N TRP A 367 -16.87 -20.02 -5.22
CA TRP A 367 -17.91 -20.89 -4.69
C TRP A 367 -18.06 -20.64 -3.18
N VAL A 368 -18.66 -21.58 -2.46
CA VAL A 368 -18.93 -21.46 -1.01
C VAL A 368 -17.67 -21.03 -0.22
N GLY A 369 -16.49 -21.55 -0.54
CA GLY A 369 -15.24 -21.16 0.12
C GLY A 369 -14.87 -19.69 -0.09
N ALA A 370 -15.09 -19.17 -1.30
CA ALA A 370 -14.87 -17.75 -1.58
C ALA A 370 -15.89 -16.87 -0.84
N TRP A 371 -17.16 -17.31 -0.79
CA TRP A 371 -18.20 -16.62 -0.01
C TRP A 371 -17.79 -16.50 1.45
N LEU A 372 -17.40 -17.60 2.10
CA LEU A 372 -16.99 -17.62 3.50
C LEU A 372 -15.73 -16.77 3.76
N ALA A 373 -14.80 -16.71 2.80
CA ALA A 373 -13.61 -15.88 2.92
C ALA A 373 -13.90 -14.37 2.83
N PHE A 374 -14.94 -13.96 2.12
CA PHE A 374 -15.37 -12.57 2.02
C PHE A 374 -16.40 -12.15 3.09
N ASP A 375 -17.08 -13.13 3.69
CA ASP A 375 -18.05 -12.91 4.75
C ASP A 375 -17.35 -13.01 6.11
N SER A 376 -16.70 -11.92 6.47
CA SER A 376 -16.01 -11.76 7.77
C SER A 376 -16.93 -11.16 8.85
N SER A 377 -18.25 -11.20 8.65
CA SER A 377 -19.24 -10.65 9.59
C SER A 377 -19.73 -11.66 10.63
#